data_703f76c66bbe0ec19b8e1cd906717492
#
_entry.id   703f76c66bbe0ec19b8e1cd906717492
#
_cell.length_a   1.000
_cell.length_b   1.000
_cell.length_c   1.000
_cell.angle_alpha   90.00
_cell.angle_beta   90.00
_cell.angle_gamma   90.00
#
_symmetry.space_group_name_H-M   'P 1'
#
loop_
_entity.id
_entity.type
_entity.pdbx_description
1 polymer ?
#
loop_
_entity_poly.entity_id
_entity_poly.type
_entity_poly.pdbx_seq_one_letter_code
_entity_poly.pdbx_strand_id
1 'polypeptide(L)'
;ELAAQSSKLTAEIGTAEEMEHLPCVRVCRPDGSWTGLAFHGVPGGHEFTSFVLGLYNAAGPGQALDEDTRAAIQSVQKPIKLEILVSLSCTMCPELVTAAQRIAAENPHITAQVYDLNHFPDLREKYQVMSVPCLVINDGEQVSFGKKNIRQLLELLT
;
A
#
# COMPACT_ATOMS: atom_id res chain seq x y z
N GLU A 1 2.69 -11.74 15.88
CA GLU A 1 4.12 -12.00 16.09
C GLU A 1 4.96 -10.72 15.94
N LEU A 2 4.78 -9.93 14.85
CA LEU A 2 5.54 -8.70 14.64
C LEU A 2 5.35 -7.69 15.78
N ALA A 3 4.10 -7.50 16.26
CA ALA A 3 3.82 -6.58 17.36
C ALA A 3 4.52 -7.00 18.68
N ALA A 4 4.76 -8.28 18.86
CA ALA A 4 5.47 -8.79 20.04
C ALA A 4 6.97 -8.44 20.03
N GLN A 5 7.53 -8.06 18.88
CA GLN A 5 8.94 -7.71 18.74
C GLN A 5 9.25 -6.25 19.09
N SER A 6 8.23 -5.42 19.32
CA SER A 6 8.42 -4.01 19.60
C SER A 6 7.37 -3.49 20.58
N SER A 7 7.80 -2.72 21.58
CA SER A 7 6.89 -2.03 22.50
C SER A 7 6.12 -0.87 21.84
N LYS A 8 6.53 -0.48 20.64
CA LYS A 8 5.91 0.61 19.87
C LYS A 8 4.77 0.17 18.97
N LEU A 9 4.58 -1.16 18.83
CA LEU A 9 3.53 -1.74 18.00
C LEU A 9 2.53 -2.47 18.86
N THR A 10 1.25 -2.27 18.59
CA THR A 10 0.16 -3.04 19.16
C THR A 10 -0.69 -3.62 18.04
N ALA A 11 -1.31 -4.76 18.29
CA ALA A 11 -2.20 -5.38 17.31
C ALA A 11 -3.54 -5.69 17.97
N GLU A 12 -4.62 -5.36 17.29
CA GLU A 12 -5.97 -5.64 17.70
C GLU A 12 -6.70 -6.42 16.61
N ILE A 13 -7.57 -7.33 17.02
CA ILE A 13 -8.42 -8.07 16.08
C ILE A 13 -9.72 -7.27 15.95
N GLY A 14 -9.96 -6.77 14.74
CA GLY A 14 -11.18 -6.02 14.45
C GLY A 14 -12.31 -6.91 13.96
N THR A 15 -13.50 -6.33 13.83
CA THR A 15 -14.66 -6.97 13.21
C THR A 15 -14.61 -6.78 11.69
N ALA A 16 -14.96 -7.85 10.97
CA ALA A 16 -14.78 -7.94 9.52
C ALA A 16 -16.11 -7.87 8.74
N GLU A 17 -17.19 -7.50 9.39
CA GLU A 17 -18.56 -7.63 8.82
C GLU A 17 -18.78 -6.83 7.53
N GLU A 18 -18.03 -5.75 7.33
CA GLU A 18 -18.18 -4.88 6.16
C GLU A 18 -16.95 -4.87 5.25
N MET A 19 -16.00 -5.79 5.47
CA MET A 19 -14.75 -5.79 4.72
C MET A 19 -14.72 -6.91 3.68
N GLU A 20 -14.40 -6.53 2.45
CA GLU A 20 -14.08 -7.48 1.39
C GLU A 20 -12.59 -7.85 1.43
N HIS A 21 -12.25 -8.98 0.87
CA HIS A 21 -10.87 -9.44 0.73
C HIS A 21 -10.14 -9.59 2.07
N LEU A 22 -10.63 -10.51 2.89
CA LEU A 22 -10.01 -10.89 4.16
C LEU A 22 -9.10 -12.11 3.97
N PRO A 23 -8.02 -12.26 4.75
CA PRO A 23 -7.63 -11.40 5.85
C PRO A 23 -7.08 -10.05 5.40
N CYS A 24 -7.19 -9.05 6.27
CA CYS A 24 -6.68 -7.72 6.01
C CYS A 24 -6.01 -7.15 7.25
N VAL A 25 -4.84 -6.54 7.06
CA VAL A 25 -4.14 -5.80 8.10
C VAL A 25 -4.23 -4.31 7.75
N ARG A 26 -4.84 -3.51 8.60
CA ARG A 26 -4.85 -2.06 8.48
C ARG A 26 -3.84 -1.45 9.42
N VAL A 27 -3.12 -0.45 8.92
CA VAL A 27 -2.19 0.32 9.73
C VAL A 27 -2.91 1.56 10.25
N CYS A 28 -3.03 1.66 11.57
CA CYS A 28 -3.75 2.76 12.22
C CYS A 28 -2.81 3.55 13.11
N ARG A 29 -3.17 4.82 13.36
CA ARG A 29 -2.49 5.68 14.33
C ARG A 29 -2.89 5.30 15.75
N PRO A 30 -2.16 5.77 16.78
CA PRO A 30 -2.51 5.48 18.17
C PRO A 30 -3.93 5.92 18.58
N ASP A 31 -4.49 6.93 17.92
CA ASP A 31 -5.86 7.39 18.16
C ASP A 31 -6.93 6.51 17.49
N GLY A 32 -6.51 5.47 16.77
CA GLY A 32 -7.40 4.56 16.05
C GLY A 32 -7.73 4.97 14.62
N SER A 33 -7.33 6.16 14.16
CA SER A 33 -7.57 6.59 12.80
C SER A 33 -6.72 5.80 11.80
N TRP A 34 -7.31 5.52 10.62
CA TRP A 34 -6.61 4.77 9.58
C TRP A 34 -5.58 5.66 8.85
N THR A 35 -4.38 5.12 8.65
CA THR A 35 -3.31 5.83 7.93
C THR A 35 -3.48 5.83 6.42
N GLY A 36 -4.41 5.05 5.89
CA GLY A 36 -4.56 4.81 4.46
C GLY A 36 -3.79 3.59 3.96
N LEU A 37 -3.01 2.93 4.81
CA LEU A 37 -2.23 1.75 4.44
C LEU A 37 -2.92 0.47 4.91
N ALA A 38 -3.01 -0.51 4.02
CA ALA A 38 -3.55 -1.83 4.33
C ALA A 38 -2.88 -2.91 3.49
N PHE A 39 -2.87 -4.13 4.01
CA PHE A 39 -2.41 -5.32 3.28
C PHE A 39 -3.52 -6.38 3.36
N HIS A 40 -4.01 -6.79 2.19
CA HIS A 40 -5.00 -7.86 2.06
C HIS A 40 -4.30 -9.15 1.70
N GLY A 41 -4.39 -10.14 2.57
CA GLY A 41 -3.62 -11.35 2.61
C GLY A 41 -2.73 -11.37 3.84
N VAL A 42 -1.69 -12.19 3.83
CA VAL A 42 -0.71 -12.25 4.92
C VAL A 42 0.60 -11.62 4.44
N PRO A 43 1.05 -10.50 5.05
CA PRO A 43 2.29 -9.85 4.64
C PRO A 43 3.49 -10.76 4.90
N GLY A 44 4.00 -11.39 3.87
CA GLY A 44 5.11 -12.33 3.95
C GLY A 44 5.90 -12.36 2.65
N GLY A 45 6.81 -13.34 2.51
CA GLY A 45 7.64 -13.46 1.32
C GLY A 45 8.40 -12.17 1.01
N HIS A 46 8.41 -11.77 -0.23
CA HIS A 46 9.08 -10.53 -0.67
C HIS A 46 8.37 -9.25 -0.20
N GLU A 47 7.12 -9.36 0.31
CA GLU A 47 6.40 -8.19 0.81
C GLU A 47 6.52 -7.98 2.33
N PHE A 48 7.26 -8.83 3.04
CA PHE A 48 7.46 -8.62 4.46
C PHE A 48 8.23 -7.33 4.75
N THR A 49 9.34 -7.10 4.05
CA THR A 49 10.14 -5.89 4.23
C THR A 49 9.36 -4.64 3.81
N SER A 50 8.63 -4.68 2.71
CA SER A 50 7.82 -3.54 2.28
C SER A 50 6.73 -3.22 3.29
N PHE A 51 6.12 -4.23 3.90
CA PHE A 51 5.14 -4.04 4.96
C PHE A 51 5.76 -3.35 6.19
N VAL A 52 6.94 -3.80 6.62
CA VAL A 52 7.65 -3.18 7.75
C VAL A 52 8.01 -1.73 7.43
N LEU A 53 8.49 -1.45 6.22
CA LEU A 53 8.74 -0.08 5.76
C LEU A 53 7.47 0.76 5.75
N GLY A 54 6.33 0.16 5.42
CA GLY A 54 5.04 0.83 5.50
C GLY A 54 4.70 1.28 6.91
N LEU A 55 4.95 0.43 7.90
CA LEU A 55 4.78 0.80 9.31
C LEU A 55 5.70 1.96 9.70
N TYR A 56 6.96 1.91 9.28
CA TYR A 56 7.93 2.97 9.53
C TYR A 56 7.51 4.29 8.90
N ASN A 57 7.07 4.26 7.65
CA ASN A 57 6.61 5.45 6.94
C ASN A 57 5.33 6.04 7.55
N ALA A 58 4.43 5.20 8.01
CA ALA A 58 3.18 5.63 8.65
C ALA A 58 3.42 6.29 10.01
N ALA A 59 4.40 5.78 10.75
CA ALA A 59 4.75 6.33 12.07
C ALA A 59 5.49 7.67 11.97
N GLY A 60 6.16 7.92 10.83
CA GLY A 60 6.94 9.14 10.61
C GLY A 60 8.22 9.24 11.45
N PRO A 61 9.19 10.00 10.96
CA PRO A 61 9.14 10.87 9.77
C PRO A 61 9.17 10.10 8.45
N GLY A 62 9.42 8.79 8.47
CA GLY A 62 9.47 7.93 7.31
C GLY A 62 10.78 8.02 6.53
N GLN A 63 10.81 7.31 5.41
CA GLN A 63 11.95 7.33 4.51
C GLN A 63 12.15 8.72 3.92
N ALA A 64 13.41 9.10 3.72
CA ALA A 64 13.77 10.43 3.22
C ALA A 64 13.17 10.69 1.84
N LEU A 65 12.67 11.91 1.65
CA LEU A 65 12.17 12.42 0.36
C LEU A 65 12.90 13.71 0.03
N ASP A 66 13.21 13.91 -1.24
CA ASP A 66 13.66 15.22 -1.67
C ASP A 66 12.50 16.24 -1.63
N GLU A 67 12.82 17.53 -1.60
CA GLU A 67 11.82 18.59 -1.46
C GLU A 67 10.83 18.61 -2.63
N ASP A 68 11.31 18.38 -3.85
CA ASP A 68 10.47 18.37 -5.05
C ASP A 68 9.46 17.23 -5.01
N THR A 69 9.91 16.04 -4.60
CA THR A 69 9.04 14.87 -4.44
C THR A 69 7.99 15.11 -3.36
N ARG A 70 8.42 15.63 -2.21
CA ARG A 70 7.49 15.94 -1.10
C ARG A 70 6.45 16.96 -1.53
N ALA A 71 6.88 18.03 -2.22
CA ALA A 71 5.98 19.06 -2.70
C ALA A 71 4.97 18.49 -3.71
N ALA A 72 5.41 17.61 -4.61
CA ALA A 72 4.53 16.97 -5.57
C ALA A 72 3.47 16.10 -4.88
N ILE A 73 3.86 15.33 -3.87
CA ILE A 73 2.92 14.54 -3.08
C ILE A 73 1.90 15.44 -2.39
N GLN A 74 2.36 16.50 -1.74
CA GLN A 74 1.50 17.39 -0.99
C GLN A 74 0.58 18.24 -1.88
N SER A 75 0.91 18.38 -3.15
CA SER A 75 0.08 19.13 -4.10
C SER A 75 -1.20 18.39 -4.49
N VAL A 76 -1.28 17.09 -4.25
CA VAL A 76 -2.48 16.29 -4.54
C VAL A 76 -3.56 16.60 -3.50
N GLN A 77 -4.68 17.18 -3.94
CA GLN A 77 -5.77 17.60 -3.06
C GLN A 77 -7.06 16.80 -3.27
N LYS A 78 -7.10 15.94 -4.28
CA LYS A 78 -8.25 15.08 -4.55
C LYS A 78 -7.99 13.68 -3.98
N PRO A 79 -9.05 12.95 -3.59
CA PRO A 79 -8.89 11.58 -3.14
C PRO A 79 -8.34 10.68 -4.24
N ILE A 80 -7.31 9.90 -3.92
CA ILE A 80 -6.74 8.90 -4.82
C ILE A 80 -6.66 7.58 -4.08
N LYS A 81 -7.25 6.54 -4.66
CA LYS A 81 -7.21 5.18 -4.14
C LYS A 81 -6.22 4.38 -4.98
N LEU A 82 -5.16 3.90 -4.34
CA LEU A 82 -4.18 3.03 -4.98
C LEU A 82 -4.40 1.59 -4.49
N GLU A 83 -4.58 0.68 -5.41
CA GLU A 83 -4.60 -0.76 -5.16
C GLU A 83 -3.39 -1.36 -5.87
N ILE A 84 -2.54 -2.05 -5.12
CA ILE A 84 -1.34 -2.66 -5.66
C ILE A 84 -1.49 -4.17 -5.59
N LEU A 85 -1.62 -4.79 -6.74
CA LEU A 85 -1.84 -6.23 -6.86
C LEU A 85 -0.50 -6.92 -7.05
N VAL A 86 -0.16 -7.84 -6.14
CA VAL A 86 1.16 -8.43 -6.04
C VAL A 86 1.10 -9.94 -5.92
N SER A 87 2.26 -10.58 -6.04
CA SER A 87 2.51 -11.95 -5.60
C SER A 87 3.64 -11.93 -4.59
N LEU A 88 3.53 -12.71 -3.52
CA LEU A 88 4.57 -12.75 -2.49
C LEU A 88 5.90 -13.31 -2.98
N SER A 89 5.91 -14.01 -4.11
CA SER A 89 7.11 -14.51 -4.78
C SER A 89 7.69 -13.53 -5.81
N CYS A 90 7.03 -12.41 -6.06
CA CYS A 90 7.46 -11.43 -7.04
C CYS A 90 8.58 -10.55 -6.49
N THR A 91 9.74 -10.53 -7.16
CA THR A 91 10.89 -9.73 -6.74
C THR A 91 10.78 -8.25 -7.16
N MET A 92 9.91 -7.94 -8.10
CA MET A 92 9.72 -6.58 -8.63
C MET A 92 8.56 -5.81 -7.96
N CYS A 93 7.72 -6.52 -7.21
CA CYS A 93 6.56 -5.91 -6.56
C CYS A 93 6.92 -4.96 -5.41
N PRO A 94 7.91 -5.26 -4.55
CA PRO A 94 8.18 -4.42 -3.37
C PRO A 94 8.52 -2.96 -3.66
N GLU A 95 9.16 -2.66 -4.78
CA GLU A 95 9.50 -1.27 -5.13
C GLU A 95 8.23 -0.42 -5.29
N LEU A 96 7.26 -0.90 -6.04
CA LEU A 96 6.00 -0.20 -6.23
C LEU A 96 5.19 -0.11 -4.93
N VAL A 97 5.16 -1.19 -4.16
CA VAL A 97 4.46 -1.22 -2.87
C VAL A 97 5.03 -0.16 -1.93
N THR A 98 6.36 -0.12 -1.78
CA THR A 98 7.02 0.85 -0.90
C THR A 98 6.78 2.29 -1.37
N ALA A 99 6.86 2.53 -2.67
CA ALA A 99 6.59 3.85 -3.25
C ALA A 99 5.15 4.32 -2.96
N ALA A 100 4.17 3.44 -3.19
CA ALA A 100 2.77 3.76 -2.95
C ALA A 100 2.49 4.04 -1.47
N GLN A 101 3.03 3.21 -0.59
CA GLN A 101 2.90 3.39 0.85
C GLN A 101 3.53 4.70 1.32
N ARG A 102 4.70 5.05 0.78
CA ARG A 102 5.38 6.28 1.15
C ARG A 102 4.57 7.51 0.76
N ILE A 103 3.99 7.50 -0.43
CA ILE A 103 3.13 8.58 -0.91
C ILE A 103 1.88 8.70 -0.04
N ALA A 104 1.21 7.59 0.23
CA ALA A 104 -0.01 7.58 1.05
C ALA A 104 0.27 8.04 2.50
N ALA A 105 1.41 7.66 3.07
CA ALA A 105 1.80 8.09 4.41
C ALA A 105 2.03 9.60 4.49
N GLU A 106 2.45 10.24 3.38
CA GLU A 106 2.74 11.68 3.33
C GLU A 106 1.52 12.53 2.99
N ASN A 107 0.46 11.94 2.44
CA ASN A 107 -0.74 12.69 2.01
C ASN A 107 -2.03 11.96 2.42
N PRO A 108 -2.86 12.56 3.30
CA PRO A 108 -4.08 11.92 3.80
C PRO A 108 -5.16 11.72 2.73
N HIS A 109 -5.06 12.36 1.57
CA HIS A 109 -5.99 12.16 0.47
C HIS A 109 -5.73 10.88 -0.32
N ILE A 110 -4.57 10.23 -0.09
CA ILE A 110 -4.14 9.07 -0.85
C ILE A 110 -4.14 7.84 0.05
N THR A 111 -4.74 6.76 -0.42
CA THR A 111 -4.69 5.46 0.25
C THR A 111 -3.92 4.47 -0.61
N ALA A 112 -3.20 3.56 0.04
CA ALA A 112 -2.45 2.49 -0.62
C ALA A 112 -2.81 1.15 0.02
N GLN A 113 -3.50 0.31 -0.72
CA GLN A 113 -3.89 -1.01 -0.29
C GLN A 113 -3.24 -2.06 -1.17
N VAL A 114 -2.58 -3.01 -0.55
CA VAL A 114 -1.87 -4.10 -1.24
C VAL A 114 -2.73 -5.35 -1.18
N TYR A 115 -2.80 -6.09 -2.29
CA TYR A 115 -3.58 -7.31 -2.41
C TYR A 115 -2.71 -8.45 -2.94
N ASP A 116 -2.69 -9.57 -2.25
CA ASP A 116 -2.05 -10.79 -2.72
C ASP A 116 -2.98 -11.50 -3.71
N LEU A 117 -2.64 -11.49 -5.00
CA LEU A 117 -3.45 -12.09 -6.04
C LEU A 117 -3.62 -13.61 -5.91
N ASN A 118 -2.67 -14.28 -5.26
CA ASN A 118 -2.80 -15.71 -5.02
C ASN A 118 -3.89 -16.00 -3.98
N HIS A 119 -4.15 -15.04 -3.12
CA HIS A 119 -5.21 -15.13 -2.12
C HIS A 119 -6.55 -14.61 -2.65
N PHE A 120 -6.53 -13.66 -3.59
CA PHE A 120 -7.72 -13.01 -4.15
C PHE A 120 -7.70 -13.10 -5.68
N PRO A 121 -7.89 -14.30 -6.26
CA PRO A 121 -7.83 -14.49 -7.72
C PRO A 121 -8.95 -13.76 -8.47
N ASP A 122 -10.04 -13.39 -7.79
CA ASP A 122 -11.12 -12.59 -8.36
C ASP A 122 -10.65 -11.24 -8.92
N LEU A 123 -9.63 -10.63 -8.29
CA LEU A 123 -9.08 -9.35 -8.73
C LEU A 123 -8.32 -9.47 -10.05
N ARG A 124 -7.76 -10.64 -10.34
CA ARG A 124 -7.10 -10.91 -11.63
C ARG A 124 -8.08 -10.77 -12.79
N GLU A 125 -9.26 -11.31 -12.62
CA GLU A 125 -10.32 -11.21 -13.64
C GLU A 125 -10.92 -9.80 -13.70
N LYS A 126 -11.20 -9.22 -12.54
CA LYS A 126 -11.82 -7.89 -12.43
C LYS A 126 -11.04 -6.81 -13.16
N TYR A 127 -9.71 -6.82 -13.05
CA TYR A 127 -8.84 -5.80 -13.65
C TYR A 127 -8.05 -6.33 -14.84
N GLN A 128 -8.30 -7.54 -15.29
CA GLN A 128 -7.60 -8.18 -16.41
C GLN A 128 -6.08 -8.14 -16.22
N VAL A 129 -5.63 -8.57 -15.05
CA VAL A 129 -4.22 -8.52 -14.66
C VAL A 129 -3.38 -9.49 -15.48
N MET A 130 -2.47 -8.98 -16.27
CA MET A 130 -1.58 -9.77 -17.12
C MET A 130 -0.23 -10.06 -16.46
N SER A 131 0.19 -9.22 -15.54
CA SER A 131 1.47 -9.36 -14.84
C SER A 131 1.45 -8.59 -13.53
N VAL A 132 2.37 -8.93 -12.61
CA VAL A 132 2.55 -8.22 -11.35
C VAL A 132 3.91 -7.54 -11.32
N PRO A 133 4.06 -6.41 -10.63
CA PRO A 133 3.01 -5.68 -9.90
C PRO A 133 2.01 -5.02 -10.85
N CYS A 134 0.77 -4.93 -10.40
CA CYS A 134 -0.29 -4.23 -11.13
C CYS A 134 -0.82 -3.10 -10.25
N LEU A 135 -0.77 -1.89 -10.75
CA LEU A 135 -1.28 -0.71 -10.08
C LEU A 135 -2.67 -0.38 -10.62
N VAL A 136 -3.65 -0.30 -9.73
CA VAL A 136 -5.00 0.12 -10.04
C VAL A 136 -5.28 1.44 -9.34
N ILE A 137 -5.67 2.45 -10.10
CA ILE A 137 -5.96 3.79 -9.60
C ILE A 137 -7.47 4.01 -9.68
N ASN A 138 -8.07 4.43 -8.56
CA ASN A 138 -9.47 4.82 -8.46
C ASN A 138 -10.43 3.77 -9.06
N ASP A 139 -10.33 2.54 -8.54
CA ASP A 139 -11.23 1.42 -8.88
C ASP A 139 -11.21 1.01 -10.36
N GLY A 140 -10.12 1.30 -11.05
CA GLY A 140 -9.93 0.91 -12.44
C GLY A 140 -9.98 2.02 -13.46
N GLU A 141 -10.08 3.28 -13.02
CA GLU A 141 -9.97 4.41 -13.95
C GLU A 141 -8.65 4.37 -14.72
N GLN A 142 -7.59 3.90 -14.05
CA GLN A 142 -6.30 3.67 -14.69
C GLN A 142 -5.69 2.40 -14.14
N VAL A 143 -5.14 1.56 -15.01
CA VAL A 143 -4.42 0.34 -14.67
C VAL A 143 -3.05 0.36 -15.33
N SER A 144 -2.01 0.09 -14.56
CA SER A 144 -0.63 0.12 -15.06
C SER A 144 0.14 -1.08 -14.52
N PHE A 145 1.00 -1.65 -15.35
CA PHE A 145 1.80 -2.83 -15.02
C PHE A 145 3.26 -2.48 -14.87
N GLY A 146 3.98 -3.27 -14.08
CA GLY A 146 5.41 -3.20 -13.92
C GLY A 146 5.86 -2.36 -12.74
N LYS A 147 7.12 -2.56 -12.36
CA LYS A 147 7.72 -1.83 -11.24
C LYS A 147 7.80 -0.34 -11.53
N LYS A 148 7.65 0.46 -10.49
CA LYS A 148 7.77 1.91 -10.58
C LYS A 148 8.44 2.44 -9.32
N ASN A 149 9.35 3.38 -9.51
CA ASN A 149 9.84 4.16 -8.39
C ASN A 149 8.84 5.28 -8.03
N ILE A 150 9.15 6.02 -6.97
CA ILE A 150 8.21 7.04 -6.46
C ILE A 150 7.94 8.15 -7.48
N ARG A 151 8.93 8.54 -8.27
CA ARG A 151 8.76 9.57 -9.31
C ARG A 151 7.85 9.10 -10.44
N GLN A 152 8.09 7.89 -10.91
CA GLN A 152 7.27 7.29 -11.97
C GLN A 152 5.81 7.13 -11.51
N LEU A 153 5.62 6.75 -10.25
CA LEU A 153 4.28 6.65 -9.69
C LEU A 153 3.61 8.03 -9.61
N LEU A 154 4.32 9.05 -9.13
CA LEU A 154 3.78 10.41 -9.05
C LEU A 154 3.38 10.97 -10.40
N GLU A 155 4.10 10.65 -11.47
CA GLU A 155 3.75 11.06 -12.82
C GLU A 155 2.36 10.57 -13.24
N LEU A 156 1.94 9.41 -12.74
CA LEU A 156 0.60 8.89 -13.01
C LEU A 156 -0.49 9.58 -12.19
N LEU A 157 -0.13 10.20 -11.07
CA LEU A 157 -1.07 10.81 -10.14
C LEU A 157 -1.25 12.31 -10.33
N THR A 158 -0.37 12.93 -11.09
CA THR A 158 -0.37 14.40 -11.34
C THR A 158 -0.60 14.79 -12.82
#